data_0b3cf346402b31b814849fc9fa6176e5
#
_entry.id   0b3cf346402b31b814849fc9fa6176e5
#
_cell.length_a   1.000
_cell.length_b   1.000
_cell.length_c   1.000
_cell.angle_alpha   90.00
_cell.angle_beta   90.00
_cell.angle_gamma   90.00
#
_symmetry.space_group_name_H-M   'P 1'
#
loop_
_entity.id
_entity.type
_entity.pdbx_description
1 polymer ?
#
loop_
_entity_poly.entity_id
_entity_poly.type
_entity_poly.pdbx_seq_one_letter_code
_entity_poly.pdbx_strand_id
1 'polypeptide(L)'
;MADNLIKRISASLETEKTLKGLVRQLLQTLELVTNMESTYLTRIESERNLQHVVFSHNSKKMQIPEGLSVPWGDSLCKRALDEGRRYMCNVPEHWGDSQAARELDIAAYVSTPVLLDDGSLYGTLCAASTQNQPINERSQQILQLFAELIAQYIQKEQLLQQLQEANEALTTVSYTDELTRLPNRRSIFNQLHQLFSRAHYTGRYVIIAFVDLDGFKHINDRYGHKVGDTFLFEVGQRLQQGIRAGDVLGRLGGDEFIVAGFGAATLAESLTISQSLKTRLTARLIGCFELNTCRIDYAGASIGAIAVNPVTVTPDDAMREADAVMYEEKKRRKSVQLCM
;
A
#
# COMPACT_ATOMS: atom_id res chain seq x y z
N MET A 1 -18.72 -12.94 -39.90
CA MET A 1 -19.04 -12.97 -38.45
C MET A 1 -17.79 -13.24 -37.60
N ALA A 2 -16.96 -14.24 -37.92
CA ALA A 2 -15.74 -14.57 -37.14
C ALA A 2 -14.74 -13.41 -37.03
N ASP A 3 -14.40 -12.76 -38.17
CA ASP A 3 -13.44 -11.65 -38.20
C ASP A 3 -13.90 -10.44 -37.36
N ASN A 4 -15.21 -10.20 -37.30
CA ASN A 4 -15.74 -9.11 -36.49
C ASN A 4 -15.66 -9.40 -34.99
N LEU A 5 -15.86 -10.66 -34.57
CA LEU A 5 -15.74 -11.11 -33.20
C LEU A 5 -14.27 -11.00 -32.72
N ILE A 6 -13.32 -11.51 -33.51
CA ILE A 6 -11.88 -11.43 -33.20
C ILE A 6 -11.43 -9.98 -33.11
N LYS A 7 -11.83 -9.11 -34.01
CA LYS A 7 -11.53 -7.66 -33.97
C LYS A 7 -12.08 -7.00 -32.70
N ARG A 8 -13.29 -7.35 -32.28
CA ARG A 8 -13.88 -6.81 -31.03
C ARG A 8 -13.14 -7.27 -29.80
N ILE A 9 -12.77 -8.56 -29.72
CA ILE A 9 -11.97 -9.10 -28.59
C ILE A 9 -10.61 -8.42 -28.56
N SER A 10 -9.90 -8.32 -29.70
CA SER A 10 -8.59 -7.65 -29.74
C SER A 10 -8.70 -6.17 -29.34
N ALA A 11 -9.69 -5.45 -29.85
CA ALA A 11 -9.91 -4.06 -29.46
C ALA A 11 -10.24 -3.91 -27.95
N SER A 12 -10.98 -4.85 -27.37
CA SER A 12 -11.28 -4.89 -25.94
C SER A 12 -10.02 -5.07 -25.10
N LEU A 13 -9.12 -5.96 -25.49
CA LEU A 13 -7.85 -6.22 -24.79
C LEU A 13 -6.86 -5.05 -24.91
N GLU A 14 -6.90 -4.30 -26.01
CA GLU A 14 -6.02 -3.15 -26.23
C GLU A 14 -6.50 -1.87 -25.51
N THR A 15 -7.81 -1.68 -25.43
CA THR A 15 -8.39 -0.43 -24.91
C THR A 15 -8.70 -0.46 -23.42
N GLU A 16 -9.09 -1.62 -22.90
CA GLU A 16 -9.51 -1.74 -21.50
C GLU A 16 -8.35 -2.08 -20.57
N LYS A 17 -8.07 -1.16 -19.65
CA LYS A 17 -7.01 -1.31 -18.64
C LYS A 17 -7.50 -1.81 -17.28
N THR A 18 -8.81 -2.04 -17.12
CA THR A 18 -9.43 -2.46 -15.88
C THR A 18 -10.20 -3.74 -16.04
N LEU A 19 -10.22 -4.60 -15.01
CA LEU A 19 -11.03 -5.82 -14.98
C LEU A 19 -12.50 -5.51 -15.29
N LYS A 20 -13.05 -4.45 -14.69
CA LYS A 20 -14.44 -4.03 -14.88
C LYS A 20 -14.75 -3.72 -16.35
N GLY A 21 -13.89 -2.97 -17.03
CA GLY A 21 -14.08 -2.61 -18.44
C GLY A 21 -14.01 -3.85 -19.34
N LEU A 22 -12.98 -4.68 -19.14
CA LEU A 22 -12.82 -5.93 -19.89
C LEU A 22 -14.04 -6.86 -19.72
N VAL A 23 -14.42 -7.15 -18.49
CA VAL A 23 -15.55 -8.06 -18.22
C VAL A 23 -16.83 -7.54 -18.85
N ARG A 24 -17.15 -6.26 -18.75
CA ARG A 24 -18.37 -5.69 -19.37
C ARG A 24 -18.41 -5.86 -20.88
N GLN A 25 -17.27 -5.66 -21.55
CA GLN A 25 -17.19 -5.87 -23.01
C GLN A 25 -17.30 -7.35 -23.39
N LEU A 26 -16.70 -8.25 -22.61
CA LEU A 26 -16.82 -9.70 -22.82
C LEU A 26 -18.28 -10.16 -22.62
N LEU A 27 -18.99 -9.66 -21.59
CA LEU A 27 -20.39 -9.97 -21.36
C LEU A 27 -21.30 -9.50 -22.50
N GLN A 28 -21.10 -8.26 -23.01
CA GLN A 28 -21.82 -7.78 -24.20
C GLN A 28 -21.55 -8.64 -25.43
N THR A 29 -20.31 -9.06 -25.62
CA THR A 29 -19.94 -9.94 -26.74
C THR A 29 -20.54 -11.34 -26.59
N LEU A 30 -20.59 -11.83 -25.36
CA LEU A 30 -21.18 -13.13 -25.02
C LEU A 30 -22.69 -13.15 -25.33
N GLU A 31 -23.42 -12.08 -25.04
CA GLU A 31 -24.82 -11.92 -25.44
C GLU A 31 -25.03 -12.12 -26.93
N LEU A 32 -24.19 -11.43 -27.74
CA LEU A 32 -24.29 -11.53 -29.21
C LEU A 32 -24.00 -12.94 -29.75
N VAL A 33 -23.15 -13.69 -29.04
CA VAL A 33 -22.74 -15.04 -29.44
C VAL A 33 -23.75 -16.09 -29.00
N THR A 34 -24.35 -15.92 -27.82
CA THR A 34 -25.29 -16.89 -27.23
C THR A 34 -26.75 -16.55 -27.53
N ASN A 35 -27.03 -15.30 -27.88
CA ASN A 35 -28.38 -14.72 -27.97
C ASN A 35 -29.21 -14.85 -26.69
N MET A 36 -28.54 -15.08 -25.54
CA MET A 36 -29.18 -15.13 -24.23
C MET A 36 -29.59 -13.73 -23.77
N GLU A 37 -30.52 -13.63 -22.82
CA GLU A 37 -31.09 -12.36 -22.37
C GLU A 37 -30.24 -11.68 -21.30
N SER A 38 -29.52 -12.46 -20.52
CA SER A 38 -28.62 -11.98 -19.46
C SER A 38 -27.31 -12.76 -19.49
N THR A 39 -26.20 -12.05 -19.43
CA THR A 39 -24.86 -12.62 -19.27
C THR A 39 -24.20 -12.03 -18.02
N TYR A 40 -23.52 -12.85 -17.23
CA TYR A 40 -23.01 -12.38 -15.94
C TYR A 40 -21.82 -13.20 -15.46
N LEU A 41 -20.97 -12.52 -14.68
CA LEU A 41 -19.85 -13.11 -13.95
C LEU A 41 -20.19 -13.19 -12.47
N THR A 42 -19.95 -14.35 -11.87
CA THR A 42 -20.13 -14.55 -10.43
C THR A 42 -18.78 -14.75 -9.74
N ARG A 43 -18.77 -14.51 -8.43
CA ARG A 43 -17.70 -14.87 -7.51
C ARG A 43 -18.25 -15.76 -6.39
N ILE A 44 -17.50 -16.77 -6.01
CA ILE A 44 -17.84 -17.69 -4.93
C ILE A 44 -17.09 -17.27 -3.66
N GLU A 45 -17.82 -17.14 -2.57
CA GLU A 45 -17.29 -16.93 -1.21
C GLU A 45 -17.46 -18.24 -0.43
N SER A 46 -16.44 -19.10 -0.50
CA SER A 46 -16.53 -20.49 0.03
C SER A 46 -16.77 -20.52 1.54
N GLU A 47 -16.19 -19.61 2.31
CA GLU A 47 -16.34 -19.54 3.77
C GLU A 47 -17.79 -19.31 4.21
N ARG A 48 -18.56 -18.53 3.44
CA ARG A 48 -19.95 -18.20 3.71
C ARG A 48 -20.93 -19.03 2.89
N ASN A 49 -20.43 -19.91 2.02
CA ASN A 49 -21.22 -20.68 1.07
C ASN A 49 -22.17 -19.79 0.24
N LEU A 50 -21.65 -18.66 -0.26
CA LEU A 50 -22.39 -17.71 -1.06
C LEU A 50 -21.78 -17.56 -2.45
N GLN A 51 -22.64 -17.29 -3.41
CA GLN A 51 -22.28 -16.87 -4.76
C GLN A 51 -22.82 -15.45 -5.01
N HIS A 52 -21.98 -14.56 -5.50
CA HIS A 52 -22.32 -13.16 -5.77
C HIS A 52 -22.23 -12.87 -7.26
N VAL A 53 -23.23 -12.21 -7.81
CA VAL A 53 -23.15 -11.63 -9.17
C VAL A 53 -22.29 -10.37 -9.11
N VAL A 54 -21.10 -10.43 -9.69
CA VAL A 54 -20.12 -9.30 -9.64
C VAL A 54 -20.38 -8.32 -10.79
N PHE A 55 -20.62 -8.86 -11.97
CA PHE A 55 -20.94 -8.07 -13.18
C PHE A 55 -22.07 -8.75 -13.94
N SER A 56 -22.98 -7.95 -14.49
CA SER A 56 -24.03 -8.42 -15.37
C SER A 56 -24.24 -7.49 -16.58
N HIS A 57 -24.72 -8.10 -17.66
CA HIS A 57 -25.20 -7.40 -18.84
C HIS A 57 -26.58 -7.98 -19.21
N ASN A 58 -27.60 -7.15 -19.10
CA ASN A 58 -29.00 -7.49 -19.30
C ASN A 58 -29.51 -6.70 -20.52
N SER A 59 -29.90 -7.38 -21.57
CA SER A 59 -30.29 -6.74 -22.84
C SER A 59 -31.76 -6.91 -23.21
N LYS A 60 -32.45 -7.85 -22.56
CA LYS A 60 -33.85 -8.19 -22.87
C LYS A 60 -34.70 -8.24 -21.60
N LYS A 61 -35.71 -9.16 -21.55
CA LYS A 61 -36.68 -9.28 -20.46
C LYS A 61 -36.04 -9.69 -19.14
N MET A 62 -35.10 -10.63 -19.16
CA MET A 62 -34.43 -11.13 -17.95
C MET A 62 -33.49 -10.08 -17.39
N GLN A 63 -33.61 -9.83 -16.08
CA GLN A 63 -32.78 -8.85 -15.35
C GLN A 63 -32.13 -9.52 -14.16
N ILE A 64 -30.83 -9.83 -14.26
CA ILE A 64 -30.00 -10.34 -13.16
C ILE A 64 -29.19 -9.18 -12.61
N PRO A 65 -29.48 -8.68 -11.39
CA PRO A 65 -28.81 -7.49 -10.86
C PRO A 65 -27.39 -7.79 -10.38
N GLU A 66 -26.48 -6.83 -10.58
CA GLU A 66 -25.17 -6.83 -9.92
C GLU A 66 -25.38 -6.75 -8.40
N GLY A 67 -24.58 -7.49 -7.62
CA GLY A 67 -24.71 -7.59 -6.16
C GLY A 67 -25.70 -8.64 -5.65
N LEU A 68 -26.46 -9.28 -6.55
CA LEU A 68 -27.31 -10.42 -6.15
C LEU A 68 -26.45 -11.52 -5.51
N SER A 69 -26.88 -11.99 -4.35
CA SER A 69 -26.22 -13.07 -3.61
C SER A 69 -27.17 -14.24 -3.41
N VAL A 70 -26.72 -15.43 -3.73
CA VAL A 70 -27.47 -16.67 -3.57
C VAL A 70 -26.64 -17.71 -2.83
N PRO A 71 -27.25 -18.64 -2.07
CA PRO A 71 -26.54 -19.77 -1.50
C PRO A 71 -25.84 -20.57 -2.61
N TRP A 72 -24.55 -20.82 -2.46
CA TRP A 72 -23.78 -21.54 -3.46
C TRP A 72 -24.30 -22.93 -3.72
N GLY A 73 -24.69 -23.65 -2.64
CA GLY A 73 -25.20 -25.01 -2.73
C GLY A 73 -26.49 -25.15 -3.57
N ASP A 74 -27.33 -24.10 -3.64
CA ASP A 74 -28.62 -24.11 -4.38
C ASP A 74 -28.52 -23.42 -5.75
N SER A 75 -27.34 -22.94 -6.11
CA SER A 75 -27.15 -22.20 -7.37
C SER A 75 -27.16 -23.13 -8.59
N LEU A 76 -27.70 -22.64 -9.71
CA LEU A 76 -27.61 -23.34 -11.00
C LEU A 76 -26.15 -23.59 -11.43
N CYS A 77 -25.25 -22.69 -11.05
CA CYS A 77 -23.82 -22.79 -11.33
C CYS A 77 -23.22 -24.03 -10.64
N LYS A 78 -23.52 -24.22 -9.35
CA LYS A 78 -23.06 -25.39 -8.58
C LYS A 78 -23.59 -26.69 -9.19
N ARG A 79 -24.90 -26.72 -9.50
CA ARG A 79 -25.54 -27.86 -10.10
C ARG A 79 -24.93 -28.22 -11.46
N ALA A 80 -24.70 -27.23 -12.33
CA ALA A 80 -24.09 -27.42 -13.62
C ALA A 80 -22.65 -28.00 -13.52
N LEU A 81 -21.89 -27.58 -12.50
CA LEU A 81 -20.56 -28.11 -12.21
C LEU A 81 -20.61 -29.56 -11.71
N ASP A 82 -21.48 -29.84 -10.74
CA ASP A 82 -21.58 -31.17 -10.13
C ASP A 82 -22.05 -32.23 -11.13
N GLU A 83 -22.96 -31.86 -12.05
CA GLU A 83 -23.48 -32.74 -13.09
C GLU A 83 -22.58 -32.79 -14.33
N GLY A 84 -21.56 -31.96 -14.40
CA GLY A 84 -20.69 -31.83 -15.60
C GLY A 84 -21.41 -31.26 -16.82
N ARG A 85 -22.57 -30.63 -16.62
CA ARG A 85 -23.44 -30.11 -17.69
C ARG A 85 -23.30 -28.61 -17.81
N ARG A 86 -22.45 -28.14 -18.71
CA ARG A 86 -22.19 -26.72 -18.92
C ARG A 86 -23.35 -25.96 -19.56
N TYR A 87 -24.23 -26.63 -20.27
CA TYR A 87 -25.41 -26.06 -20.93
C TYR A 87 -26.66 -26.89 -20.64
N MET A 88 -27.77 -26.20 -20.36
CA MET A 88 -29.10 -26.80 -20.14
C MET A 88 -30.15 -25.98 -20.90
N CYS A 89 -30.91 -26.63 -21.76
CA CYS A 89 -32.21 -26.18 -22.25
C CYS A 89 -33.33 -26.89 -21.47
N ASN A 90 -34.54 -26.34 -21.44
CA ASN A 90 -35.65 -26.82 -20.64
C ASN A 90 -35.30 -26.94 -19.13
N VAL A 91 -34.69 -25.88 -18.60
CA VAL A 91 -34.31 -25.80 -17.16
C VAL A 91 -35.48 -26.16 -16.25
N PRO A 92 -36.74 -25.76 -16.49
CA PRO A 92 -37.90 -26.16 -15.66
C PRO A 92 -38.13 -27.67 -15.57
N GLU A 93 -37.84 -28.44 -16.62
CA GLU A 93 -38.01 -29.89 -16.64
C GLU A 93 -36.92 -30.62 -15.87
N HIS A 94 -35.67 -30.10 -15.92
CA HIS A 94 -34.50 -30.78 -15.35
C HIS A 94 -34.10 -30.21 -13.98
N TRP A 95 -34.22 -28.92 -13.78
CA TRP A 95 -33.77 -28.17 -12.60
C TRP A 95 -34.89 -27.28 -12.01
N GLY A 96 -36.15 -27.64 -12.25
CA GLY A 96 -37.34 -26.89 -11.81
C GLY A 96 -37.54 -26.86 -10.28
N ASP A 97 -36.77 -27.63 -9.53
CA ASP A 97 -36.70 -27.57 -8.06
C ASP A 97 -35.83 -26.40 -7.58
N SER A 98 -34.98 -25.82 -8.44
CA SER A 98 -34.17 -24.65 -8.07
C SER A 98 -35.02 -23.40 -7.85
N GLN A 99 -34.84 -22.77 -6.68
CA GLN A 99 -35.57 -21.53 -6.36
C GLN A 99 -35.18 -20.41 -7.34
N ALA A 100 -33.91 -20.24 -7.62
CA ALA A 100 -33.41 -19.22 -8.54
C ALA A 100 -33.94 -19.41 -9.98
N ALA A 101 -34.07 -20.68 -10.44
CA ALA A 101 -34.62 -20.94 -11.76
C ALA A 101 -36.09 -20.53 -11.86
N ARG A 102 -36.88 -20.75 -10.79
CA ARG A 102 -38.31 -20.37 -10.75
C ARG A 102 -38.51 -18.86 -10.62
N GLU A 103 -37.78 -18.22 -9.72
CA GLU A 103 -37.91 -16.77 -9.47
C GLU A 103 -37.51 -15.93 -10.67
N LEU A 104 -36.51 -16.37 -11.45
CA LEU A 104 -36.01 -15.68 -12.62
C LEU A 104 -36.60 -16.20 -13.95
N ASP A 105 -37.52 -17.17 -13.91
CA ASP A 105 -38.17 -17.79 -15.08
C ASP A 105 -37.12 -18.30 -16.10
N ILE A 106 -36.07 -18.97 -15.63
CA ILE A 106 -34.95 -19.43 -16.47
C ILE A 106 -35.36 -20.68 -17.26
N ALA A 107 -35.44 -20.56 -18.60
CA ALA A 107 -35.69 -21.66 -19.50
C ALA A 107 -34.43 -22.27 -20.13
N ALA A 108 -33.40 -21.43 -20.40
CA ALA A 108 -32.11 -21.89 -20.88
C ALA A 108 -30.97 -21.27 -20.04
N TYR A 109 -29.96 -22.09 -19.78
CA TYR A 109 -28.84 -21.72 -18.93
C TYR A 109 -27.51 -22.29 -19.45
N VAL A 110 -26.46 -21.52 -19.38
CA VAL A 110 -25.09 -21.98 -19.65
C VAL A 110 -24.12 -21.38 -18.63
N SER A 111 -23.17 -22.18 -18.19
CA SER A 111 -22.09 -21.70 -17.32
C SER A 111 -20.75 -22.35 -17.63
N THR A 112 -19.70 -21.60 -17.38
CA THR A 112 -18.32 -22.08 -17.48
C THR A 112 -17.57 -21.65 -16.25
N PRO A 113 -16.82 -22.53 -15.56
CA PRO A 113 -16.03 -22.16 -14.39
C PRO A 113 -14.90 -21.22 -14.79
N VAL A 114 -14.66 -20.24 -13.93
CA VAL A 114 -13.48 -19.36 -13.98
C VAL A 114 -12.49 -19.92 -12.97
N LEU A 115 -11.51 -20.65 -13.48
CA LEU A 115 -10.48 -21.33 -12.68
C LEU A 115 -9.20 -20.51 -12.69
N LEU A 116 -8.61 -20.31 -11.52
CA LEU A 116 -7.30 -19.69 -11.38
C LEU A 116 -6.18 -20.73 -11.65
N ASP A 117 -4.93 -20.27 -11.82
CA ASP A 117 -3.80 -21.16 -12.19
C ASP A 117 -3.49 -22.22 -11.12
N ASP A 118 -3.82 -21.95 -9.85
CA ASP A 118 -3.71 -22.89 -8.75
C ASP A 118 -4.84 -23.93 -8.74
N GLY A 119 -5.75 -23.89 -9.73
CA GLY A 119 -6.91 -24.75 -9.84
C GLY A 119 -8.09 -24.34 -8.96
N SER A 120 -7.97 -23.27 -8.18
CA SER A 120 -9.08 -22.78 -7.36
C SER A 120 -10.19 -22.16 -8.21
N LEU A 121 -11.44 -22.35 -7.77
CA LEU A 121 -12.62 -21.83 -8.44
C LEU A 121 -12.91 -20.41 -7.95
N TYR A 122 -12.66 -19.41 -8.77
CA TYR A 122 -13.03 -18.02 -8.50
C TYR A 122 -14.55 -17.82 -8.54
N GLY A 123 -15.20 -18.37 -9.57
CA GLY A 123 -16.61 -18.19 -9.84
C GLY A 123 -17.02 -18.83 -11.15
N THR A 124 -18.07 -18.30 -11.76
CA THR A 124 -18.59 -18.82 -13.04
C THR A 124 -18.95 -17.67 -13.97
N LEU A 125 -18.66 -17.86 -15.27
CA LEU A 125 -19.17 -17.03 -16.35
C LEU A 125 -20.42 -17.68 -16.91
N CYS A 126 -21.55 -16.97 -16.88
CA CYS A 126 -22.87 -17.52 -17.12
C CYS A 126 -23.64 -16.71 -18.17
N ALA A 127 -24.60 -17.39 -18.81
CA ALA A 127 -25.68 -16.74 -19.55
C ALA A 127 -27.01 -17.47 -19.32
N ALA A 128 -28.11 -16.70 -19.29
CA ALA A 128 -29.44 -17.21 -19.01
C ALA A 128 -30.50 -16.54 -19.88
N SER A 129 -31.60 -17.22 -20.14
CA SER A 129 -32.72 -16.72 -20.92
C SER A 129 -34.05 -17.29 -20.42
N THR A 130 -35.12 -16.51 -20.53
CA THR A 130 -36.51 -16.96 -20.31
C THR A 130 -37.04 -17.79 -21.46
N GLN A 131 -36.31 -17.92 -22.54
CA GLN A 131 -36.67 -18.74 -23.69
C GLN A 131 -35.61 -19.80 -23.94
N ASN A 132 -36.03 -20.94 -24.46
CA ASN A 132 -35.10 -21.97 -24.89
C ASN A 132 -34.23 -21.46 -26.05
N GLN A 133 -32.97 -21.33 -25.81
CA GLN A 133 -31.99 -20.87 -26.81
C GLN A 133 -30.96 -21.98 -27.05
N PRO A 134 -30.87 -22.55 -28.26
CA PRO A 134 -29.88 -23.57 -28.56
C PRO A 134 -28.47 -22.94 -28.60
N ILE A 135 -27.54 -23.54 -27.87
CA ILE A 135 -26.13 -23.13 -27.89
C ILE A 135 -25.35 -24.13 -28.70
N ASN A 136 -24.62 -23.63 -29.71
CA ASN A 136 -23.74 -24.46 -30.51
C ASN A 136 -22.36 -24.58 -29.84
N GLU A 137 -21.58 -25.56 -30.31
CA GLU A 137 -20.24 -25.85 -29.79
C GLU A 137 -19.29 -24.63 -29.81
N ARG A 138 -19.40 -23.80 -30.87
CA ARG A 138 -18.61 -22.59 -31.00
C ARG A 138 -18.91 -21.57 -29.88
N SER A 139 -20.17 -21.40 -29.51
CA SER A 139 -20.55 -20.52 -28.39
C SER A 139 -20.00 -21.02 -27.07
N GLN A 140 -19.96 -22.34 -26.86
CA GLN A 140 -19.35 -22.94 -25.67
C GLN A 140 -17.82 -22.71 -25.63
N GLN A 141 -17.14 -22.85 -26.78
CA GLN A 141 -15.70 -22.55 -26.88
C GLN A 141 -15.39 -21.07 -26.59
N ILE A 142 -16.25 -20.14 -27.03
CA ILE A 142 -16.10 -18.72 -26.74
C ILE A 142 -16.30 -18.43 -25.25
N LEU A 143 -17.28 -19.06 -24.60
CA LEU A 143 -17.47 -18.98 -23.16
C LEU A 143 -16.22 -19.44 -22.40
N GLN A 144 -15.64 -20.57 -22.82
CA GLN A 144 -14.42 -21.10 -22.23
C GLN A 144 -13.26 -20.11 -22.38
N LEU A 145 -13.04 -19.58 -23.57
CA LEU A 145 -12.00 -18.57 -23.83
C LEU A 145 -12.19 -17.32 -22.96
N PHE A 146 -13.42 -16.83 -22.83
CA PHE A 146 -13.70 -15.65 -22.01
C PHE A 146 -13.49 -15.92 -20.52
N ALA A 147 -13.84 -17.10 -20.04
CA ALA A 147 -13.57 -17.50 -18.66
C ALA A 147 -12.07 -17.54 -18.37
N GLU A 148 -11.26 -18.09 -19.31
CA GLU A 148 -9.80 -18.11 -19.21
C GLU A 148 -9.18 -16.69 -19.23
N LEU A 149 -9.64 -15.81 -20.12
CA LEU A 149 -9.20 -14.42 -20.18
C LEU A 149 -9.52 -13.66 -18.89
N ILE A 150 -10.71 -13.86 -18.35
CA ILE A 150 -11.13 -13.26 -17.07
C ILE A 150 -10.25 -13.78 -15.92
N ALA A 151 -9.99 -15.08 -15.87
CA ALA A 151 -9.14 -15.70 -14.87
C ALA A 151 -7.73 -15.10 -14.89
N GLN A 152 -7.09 -15.02 -16.06
CA GLN A 152 -5.77 -14.42 -16.22
C GLN A 152 -5.72 -12.95 -15.79
N TYR A 153 -6.77 -12.19 -16.09
CA TYR A 153 -6.82 -10.79 -15.70
C TYR A 153 -6.97 -10.61 -14.19
N ILE A 154 -7.81 -11.43 -13.56
CA ILE A 154 -7.97 -11.45 -12.09
C ILE A 154 -6.65 -11.77 -11.41
N GLN A 155 -5.94 -12.80 -11.88
CA GLN A 155 -4.64 -13.18 -11.33
C GLN A 155 -3.59 -12.08 -11.49
N LYS A 156 -3.56 -11.44 -12.67
CA LYS A 156 -2.67 -10.29 -12.90
C LYS A 156 -2.93 -9.17 -11.89
N GLU A 157 -4.19 -8.81 -11.64
CA GLU A 157 -4.52 -7.78 -10.63
C GLU A 157 -4.10 -8.20 -9.22
N GLN A 158 -4.36 -9.45 -8.84
CA GLN A 158 -3.94 -9.99 -7.53
C GLN A 158 -2.41 -9.97 -7.37
N LEU A 159 -1.68 -10.35 -8.40
CA LEU A 159 -0.22 -10.36 -8.37
C LEU A 159 0.37 -8.95 -8.27
N LEU A 160 -0.21 -7.99 -8.99
CA LEU A 160 0.18 -6.58 -8.90
C LEU A 160 -0.07 -6.01 -7.50
N GLN A 161 -1.21 -6.35 -6.89
CA GLN A 161 -1.53 -5.95 -5.53
C GLN A 161 -0.53 -6.54 -4.52
N GLN A 162 -0.25 -7.84 -4.58
CA GLN A 162 0.73 -8.50 -3.72
C GLN A 162 2.14 -7.91 -3.88
N LEU A 163 2.54 -7.62 -5.12
CA LEU A 163 3.84 -6.99 -5.40
C LEU A 163 3.92 -5.60 -4.80
N GLN A 164 2.87 -4.82 -4.88
CA GLN A 164 2.80 -3.49 -4.29
C GLN A 164 2.88 -3.56 -2.77
N GLU A 165 2.11 -4.43 -2.12
CA GLU A 165 2.14 -4.64 -0.67
C GLU A 165 3.52 -5.12 -0.18
N ALA A 166 4.14 -6.05 -0.89
CA ALA A 166 5.49 -6.52 -0.59
C ALA A 166 6.53 -5.39 -0.74
N ASN A 167 6.41 -4.57 -1.78
CA ASN A 167 7.31 -3.44 -2.01
C ASN A 167 7.14 -2.34 -0.94
N GLU A 168 5.91 -2.05 -0.53
CA GLU A 168 5.61 -1.12 0.58
C GLU A 168 6.18 -1.64 1.91
N ALA A 169 6.02 -2.93 2.20
CA ALA A 169 6.59 -3.57 3.39
C ALA A 169 8.12 -3.50 3.38
N LEU A 170 8.77 -3.86 2.26
CA LEU A 170 10.22 -3.77 2.10
C LEU A 170 10.72 -2.33 2.23
N THR A 171 9.98 -1.37 1.70
CA THR A 171 10.31 0.06 1.77
C THR A 171 10.26 0.55 3.21
N THR A 172 9.23 0.18 3.97
CA THR A 172 9.08 0.57 5.38
C THR A 172 10.23 0.01 6.23
N VAL A 173 10.57 -1.27 6.09
CA VAL A 173 11.72 -1.90 6.78
C VAL A 173 13.04 -1.26 6.35
N SER A 174 13.16 -0.83 5.10
CA SER A 174 14.40 -0.23 4.55
C SER A 174 14.62 1.23 4.93
N TYR A 175 13.60 1.99 5.39
CA TYR A 175 13.70 3.44 5.64
C TYR A 175 13.41 3.88 7.07
N THR A 176 13.06 2.96 7.97
CA THR A 176 12.83 3.26 9.39
C THR A 176 13.88 2.59 10.29
N ASP A 177 14.21 3.23 11.40
CA ASP A 177 14.98 2.65 12.49
C ASP A 177 14.05 1.77 13.33
N GLU A 178 14.39 0.50 13.52
CA GLU A 178 13.53 -0.49 14.18
C GLU A 178 13.23 -0.14 15.64
N LEU A 179 14.16 0.52 16.31
CA LEU A 179 14.06 0.86 17.72
C LEU A 179 13.22 2.11 17.95
N THR A 180 13.59 3.21 17.30
CA THR A 180 12.96 4.52 17.53
C THR A 180 11.76 4.79 16.64
N ARG A 181 11.56 3.99 15.58
CA ARG A 181 10.55 4.19 14.52
C ARG A 181 10.71 5.49 13.74
N LEU A 182 11.80 6.20 13.94
CA LEU A 182 12.16 7.37 13.16
C LEU A 182 12.78 6.97 11.81
N PRO A 183 12.86 7.88 10.84
CA PRO A 183 13.69 7.71 9.66
C PRO A 183 15.10 7.24 10.01
N ASN A 184 15.56 6.16 9.35
CA ASN A 184 16.92 5.66 9.50
C ASN A 184 17.92 6.44 8.64
N ARG A 185 19.19 6.11 8.72
CA ARG A 185 20.27 6.76 7.97
C ARG A 185 19.97 6.90 6.48
N ARG A 186 19.47 5.84 5.83
CA ARG A 186 19.16 5.84 4.40
C ARG A 186 18.00 6.80 4.06
N SER A 187 16.97 6.80 4.88
CA SER A 187 15.82 7.71 4.74
C SER A 187 16.24 9.17 4.91
N ILE A 188 17.07 9.45 5.92
CA ILE A 188 17.59 10.78 6.21
C ILE A 188 18.33 11.34 5.00
N PHE A 189 19.26 10.58 4.41
CA PHE A 189 20.01 11.02 3.24
C PHE A 189 19.07 11.39 2.07
N ASN A 190 18.08 10.54 1.77
CA ASN A 190 17.11 10.84 0.72
C ASN A 190 16.29 12.10 1.01
N GLN A 191 15.83 12.28 2.24
CA GLN A 191 15.05 13.46 2.64
C GLN A 191 15.90 14.74 2.61
N LEU A 192 17.18 14.67 3.00
CA LEU A 192 18.11 15.78 2.91
C LEU A 192 18.33 16.22 1.46
N HIS A 193 18.54 15.29 0.54
CA HIS A 193 18.68 15.63 -0.88
C HIS A 193 17.43 16.33 -1.42
N GLN A 194 16.25 15.87 -1.05
CA GLN A 194 15.00 16.53 -1.42
C GLN A 194 14.85 17.91 -0.78
N LEU A 195 15.21 18.05 0.52
CA LEU A 195 15.19 19.31 1.24
C LEU A 195 16.12 20.34 0.58
N PHE A 196 17.36 19.95 0.24
CA PHE A 196 18.32 20.79 -0.43
C PHE A 196 17.86 21.26 -1.82
N SER A 197 17.31 20.34 -2.62
CA SER A 197 16.75 20.67 -3.94
C SER A 197 15.62 21.69 -3.83
N ARG A 198 14.69 21.49 -2.89
CA ARG A 198 13.58 22.42 -2.64
C ARG A 198 14.05 23.77 -2.09
N ALA A 199 15.06 23.77 -1.20
CA ALA A 199 15.64 24.98 -0.63
C ALA A 199 16.36 25.81 -1.72
N HIS A 200 17.10 25.14 -2.60
CA HIS A 200 17.73 25.76 -3.77
C HIS A 200 16.70 26.45 -4.66
N TYR A 201 15.60 25.76 -5.01
CA TYR A 201 14.56 26.31 -5.86
C TYR A 201 13.83 27.51 -5.22
N THR A 202 13.67 27.50 -3.88
CA THR A 202 12.96 28.57 -3.14
C THR A 202 13.88 29.68 -2.62
N GLY A 203 15.20 29.62 -2.91
CA GLY A 203 16.18 30.60 -2.46
C GLY A 203 16.36 30.65 -0.94
N ARG A 204 16.15 29.53 -0.25
CA ARG A 204 16.24 29.45 1.22
C ARG A 204 17.48 28.69 1.65
N TYR A 205 17.98 29.04 2.83
CA TYR A 205 19.02 28.27 3.51
C TYR A 205 18.45 26.94 4.05
N VAL A 206 19.33 25.98 4.31
CA VAL A 206 19.02 24.74 5.01
C VAL A 206 19.66 24.78 6.39
N ILE A 207 18.90 24.36 7.41
CA ILE A 207 19.40 24.21 8.77
C ILE A 207 19.56 22.71 9.04
N ILE A 208 20.72 22.35 9.61
CA ILE A 208 21.00 20.98 10.04
C ILE A 208 21.48 21.04 11.49
N ALA A 209 20.92 20.17 12.33
CA ALA A 209 21.37 19.94 13.69
C ALA A 209 21.76 18.47 13.86
N PHE A 210 23.01 18.20 14.18
CA PHE A 210 23.50 16.88 14.57
C PHE A 210 23.44 16.75 16.09
N VAL A 211 22.91 15.67 16.60
CA VAL A 211 22.67 15.41 18.04
C VAL A 211 23.35 14.12 18.45
N ASP A 212 24.19 14.18 19.47
CA ASP A 212 24.86 13.02 20.09
C ASP A 212 24.54 13.00 21.59
N LEU A 213 24.08 11.83 22.09
CA LEU A 213 23.65 11.71 23.49
C LEU A 213 24.81 11.53 24.42
N ASP A 214 25.14 12.55 25.20
CA ASP A 214 26.25 12.53 26.15
C ASP A 214 26.05 11.44 27.21
N GLY A 215 27.03 10.56 27.37
CA GLY A 215 27.01 9.53 28.43
C GLY A 215 26.06 8.36 28.17
N PHE A 216 25.53 8.17 26.98
CA PHE A 216 24.62 7.05 26.66
C PHE A 216 25.22 5.68 26.99
N LYS A 217 26.54 5.51 26.78
CA LYS A 217 27.23 4.28 27.19
C LYS A 217 27.09 4.02 28.71
N HIS A 218 27.20 5.05 29.56
CA HIS A 218 27.02 4.92 30.99
C HIS A 218 25.58 4.51 31.38
N ILE A 219 24.59 4.95 30.62
CA ILE A 219 23.20 4.53 30.80
C ILE A 219 23.09 3.03 30.53
N ASN A 220 23.66 2.53 29.42
CA ASN A 220 23.70 1.09 29.13
C ASN A 220 24.45 0.28 30.20
N ASP A 221 25.63 0.74 30.60
CA ASP A 221 26.46 0.06 31.56
C ASP A 221 25.78 -0.02 32.95
N ARG A 222 25.03 1.01 33.35
CA ARG A 222 24.36 1.10 34.63
C ARG A 222 22.98 0.43 34.69
N TYR A 223 22.18 0.57 33.64
CA TYR A 223 20.78 0.14 33.67
C TYR A 223 20.46 -1.01 32.69
N GLY A 224 21.46 -1.42 31.88
CA GLY A 224 21.32 -2.46 30.86
C GLY A 224 20.78 -1.96 29.54
N HIS A 225 21.06 -2.71 28.46
CA HIS A 225 20.72 -2.36 27.09
C HIS A 225 19.20 -2.15 26.86
N LYS A 226 18.34 -2.95 27.50
CA LYS A 226 16.88 -2.78 27.38
C LYS A 226 16.37 -1.41 27.85
N VAL A 227 16.98 -0.89 28.92
CA VAL A 227 16.67 0.45 29.43
C VAL A 227 17.23 1.51 28.49
N GLY A 228 18.46 1.30 27.98
CA GLY A 228 19.05 2.15 26.95
C GLY A 228 18.20 2.24 25.67
N ASP A 229 17.64 1.12 25.23
CA ASP A 229 16.73 1.08 24.09
C ASP A 229 15.45 1.90 24.35
N THR A 230 14.83 1.73 25.51
CA THR A 230 13.66 2.54 25.90
C THR A 230 14.00 4.03 25.99
N PHE A 231 15.20 4.35 26.52
CA PHE A 231 15.68 5.72 26.58
C PHE A 231 15.86 6.34 25.18
N LEU A 232 16.45 5.62 24.22
CA LEU A 232 16.59 6.07 22.82
C LEU A 232 15.22 6.33 22.17
N PHE A 233 14.24 5.47 22.42
CA PHE A 233 12.88 5.66 21.94
C PHE A 233 12.28 6.95 22.48
N GLU A 234 12.38 7.19 23.80
CA GLU A 234 11.87 8.40 24.47
C GLU A 234 12.59 9.67 23.99
N VAL A 235 13.90 9.59 23.74
CA VAL A 235 14.68 10.68 23.12
C VAL A 235 14.09 11.01 21.76
N GLY A 236 13.84 10.01 20.90
CA GLY A 236 13.21 10.20 19.61
C GLY A 236 11.86 10.92 19.69
N GLN A 237 11.01 10.51 20.65
CA GLN A 237 9.70 11.16 20.90
C GLN A 237 9.84 12.62 21.33
N ARG A 238 10.79 12.93 22.23
CA ARG A 238 11.05 14.29 22.68
C ARG A 238 11.61 15.19 21.58
N LEU A 239 12.51 14.66 20.74
CA LEU A 239 13.01 15.38 19.57
C LEU A 239 11.88 15.69 18.60
N GLN A 240 10.98 14.73 18.35
CA GLN A 240 9.83 14.91 17.46
C GLN A 240 8.90 16.02 17.94
N GLN A 241 8.69 16.16 19.24
CA GLN A 241 7.94 17.29 19.83
C GLN A 241 8.69 18.62 19.74
N GLY A 242 10.01 18.60 19.54
CA GLY A 242 10.87 19.75 19.42
C GLY A 242 11.01 20.32 18.00
N ILE A 243 10.46 19.69 16.98
CA ILE A 243 10.58 20.10 15.58
C ILE A 243 9.26 20.60 14.99
N ARG A 244 9.31 21.22 13.81
CA ARG A 244 8.11 21.72 13.10
C ARG A 244 7.61 20.66 12.13
N ALA A 245 6.35 20.75 11.76
CA ALA A 245 5.82 19.95 10.65
C ALA A 245 6.61 20.26 9.36
N GLY A 246 7.13 19.20 8.73
CA GLY A 246 7.97 19.30 7.52
C GLY A 246 9.48 19.36 7.78
N ASP A 247 9.94 19.46 9.04
CA ASP A 247 11.33 19.22 9.36
C ASP A 247 11.65 17.72 9.26
N VAL A 248 12.88 17.41 8.86
CA VAL A 248 13.43 16.05 8.84
C VAL A 248 13.95 15.71 10.24
N LEU A 249 13.57 14.57 10.78
CA LEU A 249 14.14 13.99 11.99
C LEU A 249 14.46 12.53 11.73
N GLY A 250 15.61 12.04 12.19
CA GLY A 250 15.92 10.63 12.11
C GLY A 250 17.09 10.23 12.99
N ARG A 251 17.33 8.92 13.08
CA ARG A 251 18.44 8.31 13.81
C ARG A 251 19.46 7.76 12.81
N LEU A 252 20.72 8.16 12.98
CA LEU A 252 21.83 7.70 12.13
C LEU A 252 22.40 6.36 12.55
N GLY A 253 22.30 6.05 13.84
CA GLY A 253 22.78 4.83 14.49
C GLY A 253 23.26 5.11 15.91
N GLY A 254 23.40 4.10 16.76
CA GLY A 254 23.85 4.29 18.14
C GLY A 254 23.05 5.35 18.88
N ASP A 255 23.74 6.40 19.34
CA ASP A 255 23.23 7.55 20.09
C ASP A 255 23.14 8.84 19.24
N GLU A 256 23.22 8.72 17.91
CA GLU A 256 23.24 9.83 16.97
C GLU A 256 21.90 10.08 16.29
N PHE A 257 21.42 11.34 16.36
CA PHE A 257 20.22 11.81 15.69
C PHE A 257 20.51 13.03 14.84
N ILE A 258 19.68 13.27 13.85
CA ILE A 258 19.74 14.45 12.98
C ILE A 258 18.38 15.11 12.87
N VAL A 259 18.39 16.44 12.84
CA VAL A 259 17.25 17.29 12.52
C VAL A 259 17.63 18.22 11.40
N ALA A 260 16.78 18.35 10.37
CA ALA A 260 17.01 19.32 9.31
C ALA A 260 15.70 20.00 8.89
N GLY A 261 15.80 21.24 8.41
CA GLY A 261 14.63 21.99 7.99
C GLY A 261 15.00 23.24 7.17
N PHE A 262 13.98 23.94 6.70
CA PHE A 262 14.17 25.18 5.99
C PHE A 262 14.62 26.31 6.91
N GLY A 263 15.68 27.01 6.53
CA GLY A 263 16.05 28.31 7.06
C GLY A 263 15.23 29.45 6.43
N ALA A 264 15.73 30.66 6.57
CA ALA A 264 15.21 31.87 5.91
C ALA A 264 15.90 32.10 4.54
N ALA A 265 15.55 33.17 3.86
CA ALA A 265 16.20 33.61 2.63
C ALA A 265 17.59 34.26 2.88
N THR A 266 17.87 34.70 4.11
CA THR A 266 19.16 35.31 4.48
C THR A 266 19.95 34.44 5.45
N LEU A 267 21.27 34.54 5.41
CA LEU A 267 22.17 33.83 6.33
C LEU A 267 21.93 34.28 7.79
N ALA A 268 21.79 35.57 8.04
CA ALA A 268 21.64 36.10 9.40
C ALA A 268 20.40 35.57 10.10
N GLU A 269 19.27 35.58 9.42
CA GLU A 269 18.01 35.00 9.95
C GLU A 269 18.14 33.48 10.11
N SER A 270 18.79 32.80 9.19
CA SER A 270 18.97 31.34 9.23
C SER A 270 19.88 30.92 10.39
N LEU A 271 20.91 31.69 10.73
CA LEU A 271 21.73 31.49 11.92
C LEU A 271 20.89 31.64 13.21
N THR A 272 20.01 32.63 13.25
CA THR A 272 19.09 32.84 14.39
C THR A 272 18.14 31.63 14.53
N ILE A 273 17.58 31.11 13.43
CA ILE A 273 16.72 29.93 13.43
C ILE A 273 17.51 28.68 13.86
N SER A 274 18.74 28.50 13.38
CA SER A 274 19.63 27.41 13.77
C SER A 274 19.90 27.42 15.29
N GLN A 275 20.23 28.58 15.84
CA GLN A 275 20.45 28.74 17.30
C GLN A 275 19.17 28.49 18.11
N SER A 276 18.03 28.96 17.62
CA SER A 276 16.73 28.70 18.25
C SER A 276 16.37 27.18 18.22
N LEU A 277 16.67 26.49 17.11
CA LEU A 277 16.50 25.04 17.02
C LEU A 277 17.38 24.33 18.04
N LYS A 278 18.68 24.66 18.10
CA LYS A 278 19.62 24.09 19.08
C LYS A 278 19.10 24.26 20.50
N THR A 279 18.70 25.48 20.88
CA THR A 279 18.17 25.78 22.22
C THR A 279 16.95 24.94 22.55
N ARG A 280 16.00 24.83 21.60
CA ARG A 280 14.76 24.06 21.76
C ARG A 280 15.03 22.57 21.91
N LEU A 281 15.92 22.00 21.10
CA LEU A 281 16.29 20.57 21.19
C LEU A 281 17.01 20.28 22.51
N THR A 282 17.94 21.15 22.94
CA THR A 282 18.63 21.03 24.21
C THR A 282 17.65 21.03 25.38
N ALA A 283 16.69 21.94 25.39
CA ALA A 283 15.69 22.02 26.45
C ALA A 283 14.79 20.77 26.52
N ARG A 284 14.55 20.10 25.39
CA ARG A 284 13.77 18.86 25.34
C ARG A 284 14.51 17.63 25.84
N LEU A 285 15.83 17.64 25.72
CA LEU A 285 16.67 16.50 26.10
C LEU A 285 17.20 16.56 27.53
N ILE A 286 17.24 17.72 28.18
CA ILE A 286 17.64 17.84 29.59
C ILE A 286 16.47 17.49 30.51
N GLY A 287 16.78 16.82 31.62
CA GLY A 287 15.84 16.56 32.71
C GLY A 287 15.49 15.09 32.88
N CYS A 288 14.38 14.86 33.54
CA CYS A 288 13.95 13.51 33.93
C CYS A 288 13.31 12.73 32.77
N PHE A 289 13.79 11.52 32.59
CA PHE A 289 13.15 10.49 31.75
C PHE A 289 12.54 9.43 32.66
N GLU A 290 11.21 9.37 32.70
CA GLU A 290 10.47 8.35 33.44
C GLU A 290 10.27 7.15 32.50
N LEU A 291 11.07 6.11 32.72
CA LEU A 291 10.99 4.86 32.00
C LEU A 291 10.23 3.83 32.82
N ASN A 292 9.64 2.82 32.20
CA ASN A 292 8.78 1.84 32.88
C ASN A 292 9.42 1.17 34.13
N THR A 293 10.75 1.09 34.18
CA THR A 293 11.49 0.37 35.24
C THR A 293 12.39 1.27 36.10
N CYS A 294 12.67 2.49 35.66
CA CYS A 294 13.58 3.40 36.35
C CYS A 294 13.38 4.86 35.91
N ARG A 295 13.95 5.77 36.65
CA ARG A 295 14.03 7.20 36.36
C ARG A 295 15.48 7.57 36.07
N ILE A 296 15.70 8.30 34.98
CA ILE A 296 17.03 8.80 34.57
C ILE A 296 17.00 10.32 34.52
N ASP A 297 17.78 10.95 35.36
CA ASP A 297 18.02 12.39 35.29
C ASP A 297 19.16 12.61 34.28
N TYR A 298 18.80 13.09 33.09
CA TYR A 298 19.71 13.23 31.96
C TYR A 298 20.24 14.65 31.82
N ALA A 299 21.56 14.76 31.74
CA ALA A 299 22.27 16.05 31.68
C ALA A 299 22.23 16.71 30.29
N GLY A 300 21.80 16.00 29.28
CA GLY A 300 21.61 16.51 27.92
C GLY A 300 22.53 15.91 26.87
N ALA A 301 22.41 16.42 25.66
CA ALA A 301 23.13 15.98 24.47
C ALA A 301 24.06 17.08 23.95
N SER A 302 25.09 16.70 23.21
CA SER A 302 25.91 17.59 22.44
C SER A 302 25.25 17.86 21.08
N ILE A 303 25.00 19.14 20.75
CA ILE A 303 24.25 19.52 19.55
C ILE A 303 25.06 20.52 18.71
N GLY A 304 25.41 20.13 17.50
CA GLY A 304 25.98 21.01 16.47
C GLY A 304 24.89 21.44 15.51
N ALA A 305 24.60 22.74 15.45
CA ALA A 305 23.59 23.27 14.54
C ALA A 305 24.19 24.32 13.62
N ILE A 306 23.95 24.20 12.32
CA ILE A 306 24.49 25.06 11.26
C ILE A 306 23.37 25.55 10.33
N ALA A 307 23.67 26.59 9.57
CA ALA A 307 22.84 27.09 8.47
C ALA A 307 23.70 27.15 7.22
N VAL A 308 23.31 26.43 6.15
CA VAL A 308 24.10 26.34 4.92
C VAL A 308 23.32 26.83 3.71
N ASN A 309 24.05 27.37 2.72
CA ASN A 309 23.46 27.71 1.44
C ASN A 309 23.45 26.48 0.52
N PRO A 310 22.27 26.00 0.08
CA PRO A 310 22.16 24.80 -0.75
C PRO A 310 22.72 24.97 -2.17
N VAL A 311 23.09 26.20 -2.57
CA VAL A 311 23.76 26.47 -3.85
C VAL A 311 25.26 26.12 -3.79
N THR A 312 25.90 26.32 -2.64
CA THR A 312 27.37 26.21 -2.47
C THR A 312 27.80 24.99 -1.67
N VAL A 313 26.89 24.37 -0.91
CA VAL A 313 27.19 23.25 -0.02
C VAL A 313 26.30 22.06 -0.39
N THR A 314 26.90 20.86 -0.48
CA THR A 314 26.13 19.62 -0.71
C THR A 314 25.54 19.09 0.58
N PRO A 315 24.51 18.21 0.53
CA PRO A 315 23.97 17.56 1.71
C PRO A 315 25.03 16.82 2.55
N ASP A 316 25.97 16.13 1.88
CA ASP A 316 27.03 15.37 2.55
C ASP A 316 28.05 16.28 3.24
N ASP A 317 28.41 17.40 2.62
CA ASP A 317 29.30 18.37 3.22
C ASP A 317 28.65 19.05 4.43
N ALA A 318 27.37 19.41 4.31
CA ALA A 318 26.62 20.00 5.41
C ALA A 318 26.47 19.04 6.61
N MET A 319 26.29 17.75 6.36
CA MET A 319 26.29 16.72 7.40
C MET A 319 27.62 16.67 8.13
N ARG A 320 28.74 16.66 7.39
CA ARG A 320 30.09 16.66 7.98
C ARG A 320 30.39 17.93 8.78
N GLU A 321 29.93 19.08 8.30
CA GLU A 321 30.09 20.36 9.01
C GLU A 321 29.29 20.38 10.31
N ALA A 322 28.05 19.92 10.30
CA ALA A 322 27.20 19.81 11.49
C ALA A 322 27.78 18.84 12.54
N ASP A 323 28.32 17.71 12.11
CA ASP A 323 29.02 16.74 12.96
C ASP A 323 30.27 17.37 13.59
N ALA A 324 31.10 18.08 12.81
CA ALA A 324 32.28 18.77 13.34
C ALA A 324 31.91 19.80 14.42
N VAL A 325 30.85 20.58 14.21
CA VAL A 325 30.36 21.56 15.21
C VAL A 325 29.84 20.85 16.46
N MET A 326 29.15 19.72 16.31
CA MET A 326 28.69 18.90 17.44
C MET A 326 29.88 18.34 18.25
N TYR A 327 30.89 17.85 17.56
CA TYR A 327 32.09 17.31 18.20
C TYR A 327 32.84 18.34 19.02
N GLU A 328 32.99 19.60 18.54
CA GLU A 328 33.59 20.68 19.31
C GLU A 328 32.73 21.04 20.56
N GLU A 329 31.42 21.05 20.43
CA GLU A 329 30.51 21.21 21.57
C GLU A 329 30.70 20.11 22.61
N LYS A 330 30.83 18.85 22.16
CA LYS A 330 31.04 17.66 23.01
C LYS A 330 32.35 17.78 23.80
N LYS A 331 33.44 18.25 23.15
CA LYS A 331 34.73 18.53 23.83
C LYS A 331 34.57 19.61 24.90
N ARG A 332 33.88 20.70 24.57
CA ARG A 332 33.67 21.82 25.48
C ARG A 332 32.87 21.38 26.72
N ARG A 333 31.81 20.59 26.55
CA ARG A 333 31.00 20.07 27.66
C ARG A 333 31.81 19.13 28.56
N LYS A 334 32.62 18.23 27.98
CA LYS A 334 33.51 17.35 28.76
C LYS A 334 34.54 18.13 29.58
N SER A 335 35.13 19.21 29.05
CA SER A 335 36.10 20.04 29.76
C SER A 335 35.47 20.72 30.98
N VAL A 336 34.23 21.18 30.86
CA VAL A 336 33.49 21.81 31.97
C VAL A 336 33.13 20.79 33.08
N GLN A 337 32.80 19.55 32.71
CA GLN A 337 32.49 18.47 33.67
C GLN A 337 33.70 18.01 34.46
N LEU A 338 34.90 18.13 33.90
CA LEU A 338 36.17 17.76 34.59
C LEU A 338 36.66 18.84 35.58
N CYS A 339 36.11 20.07 35.49
CA CYS A 339 36.46 21.20 36.36
C CYS A 339 35.49 21.42 37.53
N MET A 340 34.44 20.65 37.61
CA MET A 340 33.48 20.59 38.73
C MET A 340 33.69 19.33 39.61
#